data_05b1c7ecc57937832d8c4651717344dc
#
_entry.id   05b1c7ecc57937832d8c4651717344dc
#
_cell.length_a   1.000
_cell.length_b   1.000
_cell.length_c   1.000
_cell.angle_alpha   90.00
_cell.angle_beta   90.00
_cell.angle_gamma   90.00
#
_symmetry.space_group_name_H-M   'P 1'
#
loop_
_entity.id
_entity.type
_entity.pdbx_description
1 polymer ?
#
loop_
_entity_poly.entity_id
_entity_poly.type
_entity_poly.pdbx_seq_one_letter_code
_entity_poly.pdbx_strand_id
1 'polypeptide(L)'
;SILADIHQLVGIAKKDTPGKKTFLLGHSMGAQAVQGYGIAYPNDVDGIISTAGGIAMNLYGKDTLKPEEITAKNLTEAEKNAKPTVSQLVPLDQLTSIRNSLMPQYKKDPKNFRLTSSPFSVSARTKIPNTLVIFPKSAFNGVNTDPRSYESFANDPLNDRYMTAGLLTQMAVGQLYTTFNARDFTTPTLIMHGEADGLAPSFADVNWYNAISSKDKTAIFWKGLMHEILNETVRDQVIDKTLDWINARNK
;
A
#
# COMPACT_ATOMS: atom_id res chain seq x y z
N SER A 1 -3.92 16.15 8.23
CA SER A 1 -3.52 14.72 8.12
C SER A 1 -3.03 14.45 6.71
N ILE A 2 -2.21 13.44 6.53
CA ILE A 2 -1.66 13.10 5.20
C ILE A 2 -2.76 12.95 4.13
N LEU A 3 -3.92 12.39 4.45
CA LEU A 3 -5.03 12.27 3.51
C LEU A 3 -5.63 13.63 3.14
N ALA A 4 -5.76 14.54 4.10
CA ALA A 4 -6.24 15.90 3.85
C ALA A 4 -5.21 16.70 3.03
N ASP A 5 -3.93 16.48 3.27
CA ASP A 5 -2.86 17.16 2.55
C ASP A 5 -2.82 16.67 1.08
N ILE A 6 -2.96 15.35 0.85
CA ILE A 6 -3.12 14.79 -0.50
C ILE A 6 -4.38 15.39 -1.19
N HIS A 7 -5.50 15.48 -0.48
CA HIS A 7 -6.74 16.05 -1.05
C HIS A 7 -6.56 17.51 -1.46
N GLN A 8 -5.85 18.29 -0.66
CA GLN A 8 -5.52 19.67 -1.02
C GLN A 8 -4.63 19.72 -2.27
N LEU A 9 -3.61 18.87 -2.38
CA LEU A 9 -2.73 18.80 -3.55
C LEU A 9 -3.50 18.35 -4.81
N VAL A 10 -4.39 17.39 -4.69
CA VAL A 10 -5.29 16.98 -5.80
C VAL A 10 -6.15 18.15 -6.26
N GLY A 11 -6.70 18.92 -5.31
CA GLY A 11 -7.46 20.13 -5.63
C GLY A 11 -6.65 21.19 -6.38
N ILE A 12 -5.40 21.39 -6.00
CA ILE A 12 -4.45 22.28 -6.70
C ILE A 12 -4.19 21.76 -8.12
N ALA A 13 -3.83 20.49 -8.26
CA ALA A 13 -3.54 19.88 -9.56
C ALA A 13 -4.72 20.00 -10.53
N LYS A 14 -5.94 19.72 -10.08
CA LYS A 14 -7.16 19.88 -10.89
C LYS A 14 -7.43 21.33 -11.31
N LYS A 15 -7.11 22.28 -10.43
CA LYS A 15 -7.25 23.70 -10.72
C LYS A 15 -6.22 24.15 -11.77
N ASP A 16 -4.99 23.66 -11.69
CA ASP A 16 -3.90 24.04 -12.59
C ASP A 16 -4.02 23.36 -13.96
N THR A 17 -4.70 22.21 -14.03
CA THR A 17 -4.91 21.45 -15.27
C THR A 17 -6.40 21.12 -15.49
N PRO A 18 -7.24 22.13 -15.74
CA PRO A 18 -8.67 21.93 -15.85
C PRO A 18 -9.03 20.99 -17.02
N GLY A 19 -9.93 20.04 -16.75
CA GLY A 19 -10.37 19.04 -17.72
C GLY A 19 -9.37 17.91 -18.01
N LYS A 20 -8.23 17.88 -17.33
CA LYS A 20 -7.29 16.76 -17.43
C LYS A 20 -7.59 15.70 -16.37
N LYS A 21 -7.28 14.45 -16.71
CA LYS A 21 -7.34 13.33 -15.79
C LYS A 21 -6.28 13.43 -14.72
N THR A 22 -6.65 13.07 -13.50
CA THR A 22 -5.75 13.10 -12.33
C THR A 22 -5.52 11.69 -11.82
N PHE A 23 -4.25 11.29 -11.73
CA PHE A 23 -3.85 10.00 -11.20
C PHE A 23 -2.93 10.18 -10.00
N LEU A 24 -3.08 9.33 -8.99
CA LEU A 24 -2.16 9.27 -7.85
C LEU A 24 -1.31 8.02 -7.92
N LEU A 25 -0.01 8.18 -7.71
CA LEU A 25 0.91 7.06 -7.54
C LEU A 25 1.49 7.08 -6.12
N GLY A 26 1.48 5.94 -5.46
CA GLY A 26 2.08 5.75 -4.15
C GLY A 26 2.91 4.48 -4.10
N HIS A 27 4.08 4.56 -3.44
CA HIS A 27 4.97 3.44 -3.21
C HIS A 27 5.14 3.19 -1.71
N SER A 28 5.12 1.92 -1.28
CA SER A 28 5.36 1.52 0.10
C SER A 28 4.40 2.22 1.09
N MET A 29 4.89 3.00 2.03
CA MET A 29 4.06 3.86 2.88
C MET A 29 3.19 4.83 2.06
N GLY A 30 3.69 5.31 0.92
CA GLY A 30 2.91 6.13 -0.01
C GLY A 30 1.78 5.33 -0.68
N ALA A 31 1.97 4.04 -0.96
CA ALA A 31 0.90 3.17 -1.44
C ALA A 31 -0.24 3.05 -0.41
N GLN A 32 0.11 2.85 0.86
CA GLN A 32 -0.87 2.86 1.95
C GLN A 32 -1.62 4.21 2.03
N ALA A 33 -0.91 5.32 1.83
CA ALA A 33 -1.53 6.65 1.84
C ALA A 33 -2.53 6.83 0.70
N VAL A 34 -2.19 6.45 -0.55
CA VAL A 34 -3.11 6.58 -1.69
C VAL A 34 -4.26 5.57 -1.63
N GLN A 35 -4.05 4.39 -1.07
CA GLN A 35 -5.10 3.42 -0.77
C GLN A 35 -6.10 3.99 0.26
N GLY A 36 -5.58 4.55 1.36
CA GLY A 36 -6.39 5.24 2.36
C GLY A 36 -7.11 6.47 1.78
N TYR A 37 -6.47 7.18 0.87
CA TYR A 37 -7.08 8.31 0.16
C TYR A 37 -8.28 7.88 -0.67
N GLY A 38 -8.15 6.83 -1.49
CA GLY A 38 -9.25 6.32 -2.30
C GLY A 38 -10.46 5.82 -1.49
N ILE A 39 -10.23 5.41 -0.22
CA ILE A 39 -11.31 5.10 0.73
C ILE A 39 -11.97 6.39 1.26
N ALA A 40 -11.15 7.37 1.67
CA ALA A 40 -11.66 8.60 2.29
C ALA A 40 -12.32 9.55 1.29
N TYR A 41 -11.86 9.53 0.04
CA TYR A 41 -12.31 10.40 -1.05
C TYR A 41 -12.60 9.56 -2.30
N PRO A 42 -13.63 8.72 -2.28
CA PRO A 42 -13.94 7.82 -3.39
C PRO A 42 -14.22 8.61 -4.67
N ASN A 43 -13.61 8.20 -5.77
CA ASN A 43 -13.75 8.80 -7.10
C ASN A 43 -13.31 10.27 -7.22
N ASP A 44 -12.50 10.76 -6.28
CA ASP A 44 -11.94 12.12 -6.38
C ASP A 44 -10.79 12.19 -7.41
N VAL A 45 -10.20 11.06 -7.79
CA VAL A 45 -9.21 10.95 -8.86
C VAL A 45 -9.63 9.91 -9.89
N ASP A 46 -9.08 10.00 -11.09
CA ASP A 46 -9.43 9.11 -12.21
C ASP A 46 -8.76 7.73 -12.10
N GLY A 47 -7.73 7.62 -11.26
CA GLY A 47 -7.11 6.34 -10.95
C GLY A 47 -6.02 6.45 -9.89
N ILE A 48 -5.78 5.31 -9.24
CA ILE A 48 -4.74 5.15 -8.21
C ILE A 48 -3.80 4.03 -8.61
N ILE A 49 -2.50 4.33 -8.62
CA ILE A 49 -1.43 3.35 -8.81
C ILE A 49 -0.76 3.13 -7.46
N SER A 50 -0.76 1.90 -6.98
CA SER A 50 -0.07 1.52 -5.74
C SER A 50 1.00 0.47 -6.00
N THR A 51 2.20 0.68 -5.46
CA THR A 51 3.29 -0.27 -5.55
C THR A 51 3.80 -0.66 -4.18
N ALA A 52 3.95 -1.96 -3.93
CA ALA A 52 4.43 -2.52 -2.67
C ALA A 52 3.61 -2.05 -1.44
N GLY A 53 2.29 -2.07 -1.57
CA GLY A 53 1.31 -1.64 -0.58
C GLY A 53 0.52 -2.82 0.03
N GLY A 54 -0.81 -2.68 -0.02
CA GLY A 54 -1.74 -3.73 0.38
C GLY A 54 -2.11 -3.76 1.85
N ILE A 55 -2.80 -4.82 2.25
CA ILE A 55 -3.30 -5.02 3.61
C ILE A 55 -2.80 -6.36 4.18
N ALA A 56 -2.29 -6.31 5.41
CA ALA A 56 -1.71 -7.48 6.07
C ALA A 56 -2.74 -8.57 6.43
N MET A 57 -4.02 -8.23 6.52
CA MET A 57 -5.07 -9.15 6.93
C MET A 57 -6.22 -9.18 5.92
N ASN A 58 -6.59 -10.38 5.47
CA ASN A 58 -7.83 -10.58 4.76
C ASN A 58 -8.96 -10.84 5.76
N LEU A 59 -9.89 -9.90 5.89
CA LEU A 59 -11.06 -10.02 6.77
C LEU A 59 -12.29 -10.57 6.05
N TYR A 60 -12.25 -10.64 4.72
CA TYR A 60 -13.44 -10.86 3.90
C TYR A 60 -13.65 -12.33 3.50
N GLY A 61 -12.77 -13.23 3.97
CA GLY A 61 -13.00 -14.68 4.05
C GLY A 61 -13.38 -15.35 2.72
N LYS A 62 -14.55 -15.95 2.68
CA LYS A 62 -14.95 -16.96 1.69
C LYS A 62 -15.16 -16.48 0.25
N ASP A 63 -15.35 -15.18 0.03
CA ASP A 63 -15.65 -14.61 -1.28
C ASP A 63 -14.43 -14.00 -1.96
N THR A 64 -13.25 -14.22 -1.42
CA THR A 64 -12.01 -13.69 -1.98
C THR A 64 -11.49 -14.58 -3.09
N LEU A 65 -11.09 -13.98 -4.20
CA LEU A 65 -10.38 -14.69 -5.26
C LEU A 65 -9.08 -15.28 -4.72
N LYS A 66 -8.77 -16.49 -5.13
CA LYS A 66 -7.47 -17.10 -4.82
C LYS A 66 -6.39 -16.49 -5.71
N PRO A 67 -5.11 -16.57 -5.33
CA PRO A 67 -4.02 -16.09 -6.17
C PRO A 67 -4.09 -16.59 -7.62
N GLU A 68 -4.49 -17.84 -7.83
CA GLU A 68 -4.64 -18.44 -9.14
C GLU A 68 -5.73 -17.77 -9.99
N GLU A 69 -6.85 -17.40 -9.37
CA GLU A 69 -7.97 -16.74 -10.05
C GLU A 69 -7.63 -15.28 -10.38
N ILE A 70 -6.84 -14.62 -9.54
CA ILE A 70 -6.33 -13.29 -9.80
C ILE A 70 -5.30 -13.34 -10.92
N THR A 71 -4.37 -14.29 -10.88
CA THR A 71 -3.38 -14.56 -11.93
C THR A 71 -4.04 -14.79 -13.28
N ALA A 72 -5.07 -15.61 -13.34
CA ALA A 72 -5.83 -15.86 -14.57
C ALA A 72 -6.48 -14.60 -15.15
N LYS A 73 -6.68 -13.57 -14.35
CA LYS A 73 -7.25 -12.30 -14.77
C LYS A 73 -6.21 -11.26 -15.16
N ASN A 74 -5.11 -11.11 -14.43
CA ASN A 74 -4.14 -10.03 -14.64
C ASN A 74 -2.81 -10.19 -13.87
N LEU A 75 -2.62 -11.27 -13.11
CA LEU A 75 -1.40 -11.49 -12.31
C LEU A 75 -0.44 -12.45 -12.99
N THR A 76 0.83 -12.36 -12.63
CA THR A 76 1.84 -13.35 -13.04
C THR A 76 1.78 -14.61 -12.18
N GLU A 77 2.28 -15.74 -12.71
CA GLU A 77 2.21 -17.07 -12.09
C GLU A 77 2.87 -17.20 -10.68
N ALA A 78 3.75 -16.28 -10.35
CA ALA A 78 4.71 -16.47 -9.28
C ALA A 78 4.14 -16.32 -7.85
N GLU A 79 2.98 -15.69 -7.71
CA GLU A 79 2.37 -15.52 -6.40
C GLU A 79 1.64 -16.75 -5.87
N LYS A 80 1.44 -17.74 -6.72
CA LYS A 80 0.92 -19.04 -6.28
C LYS A 80 1.75 -19.67 -5.17
N ASN A 81 3.00 -19.25 -5.02
CA ASN A 81 3.98 -19.83 -4.10
C ASN A 81 4.49 -18.86 -3.01
N ALA A 82 3.97 -17.62 -2.95
CA ALA A 82 4.38 -16.68 -1.92
C ALA A 82 3.95 -17.20 -0.54
N LYS A 83 4.89 -17.68 0.24
CA LYS A 83 4.65 -17.96 1.66
C LYS A 83 4.46 -16.62 2.35
N PRO A 84 3.44 -16.47 3.24
CA PRO A 84 3.25 -15.26 3.98
C PRO A 84 4.48 -14.98 4.84
N THR A 85 5.27 -14.00 4.43
CA THR A 85 6.30 -13.40 5.28
C THR A 85 5.64 -12.25 6.04
N VAL A 86 5.75 -12.31 7.34
CA VAL A 86 5.20 -11.26 8.20
C VAL A 86 6.05 -10.01 8.01
N SER A 87 5.42 -8.87 7.71
CA SER A 87 6.11 -7.58 7.69
C SER A 87 6.84 -7.36 9.01
N GLN A 88 8.15 -7.18 8.96
CA GLN A 88 8.98 -6.95 10.14
C GLN A 88 8.88 -5.51 10.68
N LEU A 89 8.17 -4.62 9.97
CA LEU A 89 8.09 -3.20 10.29
C LEU A 89 7.10 -2.86 11.41
N VAL A 90 6.14 -3.73 11.69
CA VAL A 90 5.18 -3.52 12.79
C VAL A 90 5.17 -4.76 13.66
N PRO A 91 5.35 -4.62 14.99
CA PRO A 91 5.24 -5.73 15.90
C PRO A 91 3.87 -6.41 15.74
N LEU A 92 3.88 -7.67 15.33
CA LEU A 92 2.68 -8.45 15.01
C LEU A 92 1.73 -8.56 16.22
N ASP A 93 2.29 -8.58 17.42
CA ASP A 93 1.58 -8.58 18.69
C ASP A 93 0.73 -7.32 18.90
N GLN A 94 1.24 -6.14 18.52
CA GLN A 94 0.49 -4.89 18.59
C GLN A 94 -0.67 -4.88 17.59
N LEU A 95 -0.44 -5.26 16.34
CA LEU A 95 -1.52 -5.42 15.35
C LEU A 95 -2.54 -6.47 15.80
N THR A 96 -2.08 -7.57 16.37
CA THR A 96 -2.94 -8.63 16.88
C THR A 96 -3.78 -8.14 18.06
N SER A 97 -3.22 -7.38 18.98
CA SER A 97 -3.94 -6.79 20.11
C SER A 97 -5.04 -5.82 19.64
N ILE A 98 -4.72 -4.90 18.75
CA ILE A 98 -5.68 -3.94 18.19
C ILE A 98 -6.75 -4.69 17.38
N ARG A 99 -6.35 -5.65 16.53
CA ARG A 99 -7.28 -6.52 15.82
C ARG A 99 -8.25 -7.19 16.77
N ASN A 100 -7.76 -7.81 17.84
CA ASN A 100 -8.60 -8.54 18.80
C ASN A 100 -9.59 -7.62 19.52
N SER A 101 -9.24 -6.36 19.75
CA SER A 101 -10.16 -5.35 20.32
C SER A 101 -11.26 -4.90 19.34
N LEU A 102 -10.98 -4.89 18.05
CA LEU A 102 -11.89 -4.46 17.00
C LEU A 102 -12.76 -5.61 16.44
N MET A 103 -12.23 -6.83 16.43
CA MET A 103 -12.92 -7.99 15.86
C MET A 103 -14.30 -8.29 16.44
N PRO A 104 -14.58 -8.13 17.76
CA PRO A 104 -15.92 -8.32 18.28
C PRO A 104 -16.94 -7.33 17.67
N GLN A 105 -16.54 -6.08 17.47
CA GLN A 105 -17.39 -5.06 16.85
C GLN A 105 -17.57 -5.33 15.36
N TYR A 106 -16.51 -5.70 14.66
CA TYR A 106 -16.56 -6.11 13.25
C TYR A 106 -17.49 -7.31 13.05
N LYS A 107 -17.34 -8.36 13.86
CA LYS A 107 -18.18 -9.58 13.77
C LYS A 107 -19.67 -9.30 14.03
N LYS A 108 -19.98 -8.30 14.82
CA LYS A 108 -21.38 -7.91 15.13
C LYS A 108 -22.11 -7.37 13.91
N ASP A 109 -21.44 -6.55 13.08
CA ASP A 109 -21.99 -6.01 11.85
C ASP A 109 -20.89 -5.80 10.79
N PRO A 110 -20.46 -6.86 10.09
CA PRO A 110 -19.38 -6.77 9.12
C PRO A 110 -19.67 -5.86 7.92
N LYS A 111 -20.95 -5.66 7.59
CA LYS A 111 -21.35 -4.84 6.43
C LYS A 111 -21.20 -3.35 6.71
N ASN A 112 -21.54 -2.95 7.93
CA ASN A 112 -21.59 -1.52 8.29
C ASN A 112 -20.43 -1.10 9.21
N PHE A 113 -19.60 -2.05 9.68
CA PHE A 113 -18.46 -1.70 10.50
C PHE A 113 -17.49 -0.83 9.69
N ARG A 114 -17.16 0.32 10.26
CA ARG A 114 -16.17 1.25 9.73
C ARG A 114 -15.33 1.79 10.87
N LEU A 115 -14.05 1.99 10.61
CA LEU A 115 -13.22 2.80 11.48
C LEU A 115 -13.50 4.27 11.18
N THR A 116 -14.15 4.97 12.10
CA THR A 116 -14.62 6.34 11.90
C THR A 116 -13.52 7.40 12.00
N SER A 117 -12.36 7.04 12.54
CA SER A 117 -11.21 7.95 12.60
C SER A 117 -10.19 7.60 11.53
N SER A 118 -9.87 8.55 10.65
CA SER A 118 -8.70 8.40 9.80
C SER A 118 -7.47 8.17 10.66
N PRO A 119 -6.74 7.07 10.48
CA PRO A 119 -5.53 6.78 11.25
C PRO A 119 -4.45 7.85 11.06
N PHE A 120 -4.48 8.53 9.93
CA PHE A 120 -3.59 9.65 9.64
C PHE A 120 -4.07 10.97 10.26
N SER A 121 -5.20 10.97 10.96
CA SER A 121 -5.72 12.12 11.73
C SER A 121 -5.53 11.95 13.25
N VAL A 122 -5.02 10.83 13.71
CA VAL A 122 -4.60 10.69 15.11
C VAL A 122 -3.36 11.57 15.30
N SER A 123 -3.64 12.87 15.31
CA SER A 123 -2.66 13.89 15.63
C SER A 123 -2.02 13.60 16.99
N ALA A 124 -0.85 14.07 17.17
CA ALA A 124 -0.10 14.54 18.34
C ALA A 124 -0.69 14.42 19.77
N ARG A 125 -1.88 13.91 19.96
CA ARG A 125 -2.50 13.68 21.29
C ARG A 125 -2.05 12.38 21.95
N THR A 126 -1.52 11.43 21.19
CA THR A 126 -0.81 10.31 21.78
C THR A 126 0.56 10.81 22.19
N LYS A 127 0.82 10.85 23.48
CA LYS A 127 2.16 11.05 24.06
C LYS A 127 3.06 9.84 23.76
N ILE A 128 3.08 9.38 22.49
CA ILE A 128 4.05 8.41 22.05
C ILE A 128 5.35 9.19 21.91
N PRO A 129 6.38 8.87 22.70
CA PRO A 129 7.62 9.63 22.66
C PRO A 129 8.18 9.59 21.23
N ASN A 130 8.82 10.68 20.82
CA ASN A 130 9.64 10.76 19.60
C ASN A 130 10.87 9.84 19.72
N THR A 131 10.65 8.65 20.25
CA THR A 131 11.69 7.64 20.37
C THR A 131 12.08 7.20 18.98
N LEU A 132 13.37 7.32 18.69
CA LEU A 132 13.92 6.90 17.42
C LEU A 132 14.09 5.37 17.43
N VAL A 133 13.57 4.72 16.39
CA VAL A 133 13.81 3.32 16.11
C VAL A 133 14.84 3.26 14.99
N ILE A 134 16.00 2.72 15.30
CA ILE A 134 17.12 2.64 14.35
C ILE A 134 17.03 1.30 13.62
N PHE A 135 17.08 1.34 12.31
CA PHE A 135 17.11 0.15 11.47
C PHE A 135 18.57 -0.20 11.12
N PRO A 136 18.98 -1.46 11.28
CA PRO A 136 20.29 -1.89 10.80
C PRO A 136 20.36 -1.76 9.28
N LYS A 137 21.56 -1.51 8.73
CA LYS A 137 21.75 -1.45 7.27
C LYS A 137 21.18 -2.68 6.56
N SER A 138 21.31 -3.86 7.15
CA SER A 138 20.78 -5.12 6.62
C SER A 138 19.26 -5.17 6.46
N ALA A 139 18.50 -4.32 7.15
CA ALA A 139 17.06 -4.24 6.97
C ALA A 139 16.64 -3.79 5.56
N PHE A 140 17.55 -3.19 4.82
CA PHE A 140 17.31 -2.69 3.46
C PHE A 140 17.86 -3.60 2.36
N ASN A 141 18.42 -4.78 2.71
CA ASN A 141 18.93 -5.75 1.72
C ASN A 141 17.85 -6.33 0.80
N GLY A 142 16.58 -6.23 1.15
CA GLY A 142 15.45 -6.77 0.40
C GLY A 142 14.70 -5.73 -0.42
N VAL A 143 15.27 -4.54 -0.66
CA VAL A 143 14.54 -3.45 -1.33
C VAL A 143 14.76 -3.42 -2.84
N ASN A 144 15.90 -3.92 -3.34
CA ASN A 144 16.24 -3.88 -4.76
C ASN A 144 17.18 -5.04 -5.13
N THR A 145 17.07 -5.57 -6.34
CA THR A 145 17.96 -6.64 -6.85
C THR A 145 19.30 -6.11 -7.33
N ASP A 146 19.41 -4.81 -7.67
CA ASP A 146 20.66 -4.18 -8.05
C ASP A 146 21.47 -3.81 -6.79
N PRO A 147 22.63 -4.46 -6.53
CA PRO A 147 23.45 -4.17 -5.35
C PRO A 147 23.94 -2.72 -5.30
N ARG A 148 24.06 -2.06 -6.45
CA ARG A 148 24.48 -0.65 -6.52
C ARG A 148 23.42 0.28 -5.90
N SER A 149 22.13 -0.04 -6.05
CA SER A 149 21.06 0.70 -5.40
C SER A 149 21.15 0.62 -3.89
N TYR A 150 21.41 -0.58 -3.36
CA TYR A 150 21.60 -0.76 -1.92
C TYR A 150 22.84 -0.01 -1.41
N GLU A 151 23.98 -0.10 -2.10
CA GLU A 151 25.20 0.58 -1.72
C GLU A 151 25.01 2.11 -1.74
N SER A 152 24.36 2.63 -2.78
CA SER A 152 24.03 4.05 -2.88
C SER A 152 23.17 4.49 -1.70
N PHE A 153 22.08 3.79 -1.43
CA PHE A 153 21.19 4.07 -0.30
C PHE A 153 21.92 4.02 1.04
N ALA A 154 22.73 2.97 1.27
CA ALA A 154 23.40 2.75 2.54
C ALA A 154 24.51 3.76 2.83
N ASN A 155 25.06 4.40 1.80
CA ASN A 155 26.17 5.34 1.91
C ASN A 155 25.75 6.81 1.70
N ASP A 156 24.50 7.07 1.30
CA ASP A 156 23.98 8.43 1.14
C ASP A 156 23.82 9.08 2.53
N PRO A 157 24.52 10.20 2.80
CA PRO A 157 24.41 10.90 4.07
C PRO A 157 23.05 11.57 4.30
N LEU A 158 22.23 11.70 3.26
CA LEU A 158 20.88 12.28 3.35
C LEU A 158 19.81 11.23 3.71
N ASN A 159 20.17 9.94 3.68
CA ASN A 159 19.25 8.87 4.05
C ASN A 159 19.29 8.58 5.54
N ASP A 160 18.21 8.92 6.22
CA ASP A 160 18.01 8.55 7.61
C ASP A 160 17.70 7.06 7.76
N ARG A 161 18.33 6.43 8.76
CA ARG A 161 18.11 5.02 9.10
C ARG A 161 17.24 4.85 10.34
N TYR A 162 16.47 5.84 10.67
CA TYR A 162 15.58 5.78 11.83
C TYR A 162 14.20 6.34 11.49
N MET A 163 13.22 5.84 12.18
CA MET A 163 11.86 6.35 12.18
C MET A 163 11.44 6.65 13.62
N THR A 164 10.51 7.56 13.80
CA THR A 164 9.92 7.75 15.11
C THR A 164 8.94 6.60 15.42
N ALA A 165 8.86 6.22 16.68
CA ALA A 165 7.83 5.26 17.14
C ALA A 165 6.42 5.76 16.80
N GLY A 166 6.21 7.07 16.79
CA GLY A 166 4.97 7.70 16.34
C GLY A 166 4.63 7.39 14.89
N LEU A 167 5.61 7.51 13.96
CA LEU A 167 5.40 7.17 12.55
C LEU A 167 5.05 5.69 12.37
N LEU A 168 5.80 4.79 13.01
CA LEU A 168 5.52 3.35 12.95
C LEU A 168 4.11 3.02 13.46
N THR A 169 3.68 3.67 14.55
CA THR A 169 2.31 3.51 15.06
C THR A 169 1.28 4.01 14.05
N GLN A 170 1.52 5.14 13.40
CA GLN A 170 0.60 5.66 12.38
C GLN A 170 0.52 4.73 11.16
N MET A 171 1.63 4.12 10.75
CA MET A 171 1.62 3.11 9.68
C MET A 171 0.76 1.89 10.08
N ALA A 172 0.90 1.41 11.32
CA ALA A 172 0.08 0.31 11.84
C ALA A 172 -1.41 0.65 11.86
N VAL A 173 -1.76 1.82 12.36
CA VAL A 173 -3.15 2.31 12.38
C VAL A 173 -3.67 2.50 10.95
N GLY A 174 -2.82 2.95 10.02
CA GLY A 174 -3.13 3.04 8.60
C GLY A 174 -3.49 1.69 7.99
N GLN A 175 -2.74 0.65 8.30
CA GLN A 175 -3.02 -0.73 7.87
C GLN A 175 -4.39 -1.21 8.37
N LEU A 176 -4.76 -0.89 9.60
CA LEU A 176 -6.08 -1.24 10.13
C LEU A 176 -7.19 -0.47 9.41
N TYR A 177 -7.00 0.84 9.18
CA TYR A 177 -7.97 1.65 8.44
C TYR A 177 -8.23 1.09 7.05
N THR A 178 -7.18 0.84 6.26
CA THR A 178 -7.31 0.27 4.93
C THR A 178 -7.93 -1.12 4.96
N THR A 179 -7.53 -1.97 5.92
CA THR A 179 -8.07 -3.32 6.08
C THR A 179 -9.58 -3.32 6.36
N PHE A 180 -10.05 -2.52 7.32
CA PHE A 180 -11.45 -2.53 7.72
C PHE A 180 -12.37 -1.78 6.76
N ASN A 181 -11.83 -0.85 5.98
CA ASN A 181 -12.61 -0.01 5.07
C ASN A 181 -12.33 -0.31 3.58
N ALA A 182 -11.60 -1.37 3.25
CA ALA A 182 -11.22 -1.71 1.88
C ALA A 182 -12.42 -1.74 0.90
N ARG A 183 -13.60 -2.17 1.35
CA ARG A 183 -14.82 -2.22 0.53
C ARG A 183 -15.29 -0.85 0.03
N ASP A 184 -14.88 0.22 0.68
CA ASP A 184 -15.27 1.59 0.28
C ASP A 184 -14.34 2.13 -0.82
N PHE A 185 -13.27 1.40 -1.16
CA PHE A 185 -12.39 1.74 -2.26
C PHE A 185 -13.02 1.31 -3.60
N THR A 186 -13.43 2.27 -4.41
CA THR A 186 -14.11 2.06 -5.70
C THR A 186 -13.37 2.66 -6.88
N THR A 187 -12.33 3.45 -6.65
CA THR A 187 -11.53 4.14 -7.67
C THR A 187 -10.81 3.13 -8.59
N PRO A 188 -10.72 3.38 -9.91
CA PRO A 188 -9.88 2.58 -10.80
C PRO A 188 -8.46 2.43 -10.26
N THR A 189 -7.90 1.22 -10.28
CA THR A 189 -6.60 1.01 -9.63
C THR A 189 -5.70 0.04 -10.38
N LEU A 190 -4.40 0.40 -10.43
CA LEU A 190 -3.29 -0.47 -10.79
C LEU A 190 -2.50 -0.80 -9.54
N ILE A 191 -2.36 -2.08 -9.26
CA ILE A 191 -1.59 -2.62 -8.15
C ILE A 191 -0.36 -3.31 -8.72
N MET A 192 0.82 -2.97 -8.24
CA MET A 192 2.07 -3.61 -8.70
C MET A 192 2.96 -3.96 -7.52
N HIS A 193 3.60 -5.13 -7.56
CA HIS A 193 4.45 -5.61 -6.49
C HIS A 193 5.58 -6.49 -7.02
N GLY A 194 6.75 -6.43 -6.41
CA GLY A 194 7.83 -7.39 -6.63
C GLY A 194 7.63 -8.65 -5.79
N GLU A 195 7.69 -9.82 -6.42
CA GLU A 195 7.41 -11.09 -5.71
C GLU A 195 8.47 -11.44 -4.66
N ALA A 196 9.70 -10.99 -4.89
CA ALA A 196 10.82 -11.22 -3.98
C ALA A 196 11.00 -10.09 -2.95
N ASP A 197 9.96 -9.25 -2.75
CA ASP A 197 9.99 -8.17 -1.78
C ASP A 197 10.26 -8.69 -0.36
N GLY A 198 11.42 -8.36 0.17
CA GLY A 198 11.85 -8.74 1.52
C GLY A 198 11.41 -7.78 2.62
N LEU A 199 10.82 -6.63 2.25
CA LEU A 199 10.39 -5.59 3.18
C LEU A 199 8.89 -5.62 3.43
N ALA A 200 8.09 -5.70 2.36
CA ALA A 200 6.64 -5.81 2.42
C ALA A 200 6.20 -7.04 1.61
N PRO A 201 5.45 -7.98 2.19
CA PRO A 201 5.10 -9.21 1.49
C PRO A 201 4.05 -8.96 0.41
N SER A 202 4.26 -9.52 -0.79
CA SER A 202 3.38 -9.35 -1.95
C SER A 202 1.96 -9.86 -1.73
N PHE A 203 1.75 -10.83 -0.82
CA PHE A 203 0.41 -11.29 -0.46
C PHE A 203 -0.47 -10.16 0.11
N ALA A 204 0.11 -9.08 0.63
CA ALA A 204 -0.65 -7.95 1.14
C ALA A 204 -1.43 -7.24 0.01
N ASP A 205 -0.83 -7.13 -1.19
CA ASP A 205 -1.51 -6.59 -2.35
C ASP A 205 -2.52 -7.59 -2.96
N VAL A 206 -2.32 -8.90 -2.82
CA VAL A 206 -3.34 -9.90 -3.14
C VAL A 206 -4.56 -9.73 -2.23
N ASN A 207 -4.34 -9.56 -0.92
CA ASN A 207 -5.41 -9.28 0.03
C ASN A 207 -6.16 -7.99 -0.32
N TRP A 208 -5.43 -6.94 -0.67
CA TRP A 208 -5.99 -5.67 -1.09
C TRP A 208 -6.86 -5.82 -2.35
N TYR A 209 -6.33 -6.46 -3.39
CA TYR A 209 -7.05 -6.72 -4.63
C TYR A 209 -8.37 -7.45 -4.37
N ASN A 210 -8.35 -8.46 -3.49
CA ASN A 210 -9.54 -9.23 -3.14
C ASN A 210 -10.57 -8.44 -2.33
N ALA A 211 -10.11 -7.51 -1.50
CA ALA A 211 -10.95 -6.79 -0.54
C ALA A 211 -11.68 -5.58 -1.12
N ILE A 212 -11.09 -4.91 -2.11
CA ILE A 212 -11.64 -3.66 -2.67
C ILE A 212 -12.82 -3.88 -3.61
N SER A 213 -13.72 -2.90 -3.66
CA SER A 213 -14.93 -2.92 -4.50
C SER A 213 -14.73 -2.27 -5.88
N SER A 214 -13.53 -1.78 -6.21
CA SER A 214 -13.25 -1.24 -7.53
C SER A 214 -13.63 -2.23 -8.63
N LYS A 215 -14.34 -1.77 -9.65
CA LYS A 215 -14.74 -2.58 -10.81
C LYS A 215 -13.66 -2.59 -11.89
N ASP A 216 -12.79 -1.60 -11.89
CA ASP A 216 -11.64 -1.47 -12.77
C ASP A 216 -10.37 -1.60 -11.94
N LYS A 217 -9.93 -2.83 -11.74
CA LYS A 217 -8.73 -3.15 -10.98
C LYS A 217 -7.82 -4.10 -11.74
N THR A 218 -6.57 -3.72 -11.86
CA THR A 218 -5.49 -4.51 -12.47
C THR A 218 -4.42 -4.75 -11.43
N ALA A 219 -3.87 -5.96 -11.37
CA ALA A 219 -2.71 -6.24 -10.54
C ALA A 219 -1.63 -6.93 -11.36
N ILE A 220 -0.37 -6.52 -11.16
CA ILE A 220 0.82 -7.07 -11.83
C ILE A 220 1.87 -7.37 -10.77
N PHE A 221 2.27 -8.63 -10.70
CA PHE A 221 3.33 -9.07 -9.81
C PHE A 221 4.57 -9.41 -10.63
N TRP A 222 5.70 -8.83 -10.23
CA TRP A 222 6.94 -8.89 -10.98
C TRP A 222 7.86 -9.96 -10.41
N LYS A 223 8.00 -11.05 -11.15
CA LYS A 223 8.81 -12.19 -10.72
C LYS A 223 10.27 -11.79 -10.48
N GLY A 224 10.76 -12.12 -9.29
CA GLY A 224 12.14 -11.90 -8.88
C GLY A 224 12.49 -10.46 -8.52
N LEU A 225 11.61 -9.48 -8.74
CA LEU A 225 11.83 -8.11 -8.29
C LEU A 225 11.51 -7.95 -6.80
N MET A 226 12.16 -7.00 -6.17
CA MET A 226 12.02 -6.72 -4.75
C MET A 226 11.06 -5.54 -4.50
N HIS A 227 11.29 -4.80 -3.41
CA HIS A 227 10.40 -3.75 -2.93
C HIS A 227 10.27 -2.58 -3.92
N GLU A 228 11.40 -2.09 -4.43
CA GLU A 228 11.48 -0.87 -5.23
C GLU A 228 11.38 -1.14 -6.73
N ILE A 229 10.28 -1.72 -7.20
CA ILE A 229 10.13 -2.13 -8.61
C ILE A 229 10.36 -1.00 -9.63
N LEU A 230 10.15 0.26 -9.24
CA LEU A 230 10.40 1.44 -10.07
C LEU A 230 11.89 1.82 -10.16
N ASN A 231 12.74 1.20 -9.35
CA ASN A 231 14.18 1.41 -9.31
C ASN A 231 14.99 0.16 -9.72
N GLU A 232 14.29 -0.92 -10.07
CA GLU A 232 14.90 -2.17 -10.52
C GLU A 232 15.57 -2.05 -11.90
N THR A 233 16.42 -3.03 -12.25
CA THR A 233 17.10 -3.05 -13.55
C THR A 233 16.15 -3.06 -14.74
N VAL A 234 14.92 -3.51 -14.56
CA VAL A 234 13.83 -3.55 -15.55
C VAL A 234 12.79 -2.44 -15.36
N ARG A 235 13.12 -1.38 -14.63
CA ARG A 235 12.22 -0.26 -14.30
C ARG A 235 11.48 0.31 -15.50
N ASP A 236 12.11 0.35 -16.66
CA ASP A 236 11.49 0.90 -17.86
C ASP A 236 10.24 0.09 -18.26
N GLN A 237 10.28 -1.24 -18.12
CA GLN A 237 9.11 -2.09 -18.35
C GLN A 237 7.99 -1.82 -17.32
N VAL A 238 8.35 -1.56 -16.05
CA VAL A 238 7.38 -1.21 -14.99
C VAL A 238 6.73 0.14 -15.29
N ILE A 239 7.54 1.11 -15.72
CA ILE A 239 7.07 2.45 -16.12
C ILE A 239 6.16 2.35 -17.34
N ASP A 240 6.55 1.58 -18.37
CA ASP A 240 5.74 1.40 -19.57
C ASP A 240 4.36 0.80 -19.24
N LYS A 241 4.30 -0.23 -18.38
CA LYS A 241 3.02 -0.79 -17.91
C LYS A 241 2.17 0.23 -17.16
N THR A 242 2.81 1.10 -16.37
CA THR A 242 2.12 2.19 -15.67
C THR A 242 1.53 3.19 -16.67
N LEU A 243 2.32 3.59 -17.68
CA LEU A 243 1.89 4.52 -18.72
C LEU A 243 0.80 3.92 -19.60
N ASP A 244 0.92 2.65 -20.00
CA ASP A 244 -0.12 1.93 -20.77
C ASP A 244 -1.45 1.95 -20.02
N TRP A 245 -1.42 1.67 -18.71
CA TRP A 245 -2.61 1.67 -17.86
C TRP A 245 -3.25 3.07 -17.75
N ILE A 246 -2.43 4.11 -17.57
CA ILE A 246 -2.88 5.51 -17.54
C ILE A 246 -3.47 5.92 -18.89
N ASN A 247 -2.75 5.66 -20.00
CA ASN A 247 -3.15 6.05 -21.34
C ASN A 247 -4.47 5.39 -21.77
N ALA A 248 -4.70 4.17 -21.36
CA ALA A 248 -5.97 3.48 -21.64
C ALA A 248 -7.17 4.20 -21.00
N ARG A 249 -6.96 4.97 -19.94
CA ARG A 249 -7.98 5.72 -19.16
C ARG A 249 -7.98 7.22 -19.45
N ASN A 250 -7.02 7.71 -20.20
CA ASN A 250 -6.88 9.14 -20.53
C ASN A 250 -7.56 9.49 -21.89
N LYS A 251 -8.49 8.64 -22.31
CA LYS A 251 -9.27 8.83 -23.55
C LYS A 251 -10.49 9.67 -23.28
#